data_9d48b821be071d274d25ca8155acaf33
#
_entry.id   9d48b821be071d274d25ca8155acaf33
#
_cell.length_a   1.000
_cell.length_b   1.000
_cell.length_c   1.000
_cell.angle_alpha   90.00
_cell.angle_beta   90.00
_cell.angle_gamma   90.00
#
_symmetry.space_group_name_H-M   'P 1'
#
loop_
_entity.id
_entity.type
_entity.pdbx_description
1 polymer ?
#
loop_
_entity_poly.entity_id
_entity_poly.type
_entity_poly.pdbx_seq_one_letter_code
_entity_poly.pdbx_strand_id
1 'polypeptide(L)'
;MPFDIPVEALNSTCLAEVVSVQDPDSLSRVQVRLFNFDGIDDQDAPIWARVAVPVAGKDRGTFMLPDVGDEVLVSFINHDPRLPVVVGGLWNGDAAPPETLGGSGDSIDRWTIVGKAGTRIAIVEESAGEAKIAFKTPNGVTGELTDSGGGKIEFKAAGATITVDSSGVSVQTGAKVKIEASQVEVTAGMVKVDAAMSQFSGIVKCDVLQATTVIASTYTPGAGNIW
;
A
#
# COMPACT_ATOMS: atom_id res chain seq x y z
N MET A 1 -37.10 24.55 8.70
CA MET A 1 -37.56 25.23 7.45
C MET A 1 -36.89 24.49 6.32
N PRO A 2 -37.51 24.31 5.14
CA PRO A 2 -36.80 23.70 4.02
C PRO A 2 -35.66 24.62 3.57
N PHE A 3 -34.54 24.05 3.35
CA PHE A 3 -33.32 24.69 2.83
C PHE A 3 -33.65 25.21 1.42
N ASP A 4 -33.67 26.51 1.22
CA ASP A 4 -34.00 27.08 -0.08
C ASP A 4 -32.73 27.37 -0.86
N ILE A 5 -32.13 26.31 -1.47
CA ILE A 5 -31.01 26.47 -2.37
C ILE A 5 -31.51 27.12 -3.66
N PRO A 6 -30.93 28.25 -4.11
CA PRO A 6 -31.34 28.88 -5.36
C PRO A 6 -31.27 27.92 -6.56
N VAL A 7 -32.29 27.99 -7.43
CA VAL A 7 -32.40 27.08 -8.60
C VAL A 7 -31.17 27.12 -9.51
N GLU A 8 -30.52 28.25 -9.60
CA GLU A 8 -29.26 28.42 -10.36
C GLU A 8 -28.14 27.54 -9.81
N ALA A 9 -28.04 27.38 -8.49
CA ALA A 9 -27.03 26.52 -7.86
C ALA A 9 -27.35 25.03 -8.05
N LEU A 10 -28.61 24.67 -8.19
CA LEU A 10 -29.01 23.28 -8.46
C LEU A 10 -28.68 22.82 -9.89
N ASN A 11 -28.51 23.78 -10.81
CA ASN A 11 -28.12 23.55 -12.20
C ASN A 11 -26.58 23.53 -12.42
N SER A 12 -25.79 23.78 -11.38
CA SER A 12 -24.34 23.85 -11.42
C SER A 12 -23.70 22.94 -10.39
N THR A 13 -22.40 22.78 -10.46
CA THR A 13 -21.60 22.20 -9.37
C THR A 13 -21.23 23.29 -8.37
N CYS A 14 -21.18 22.96 -7.09
CA CYS A 14 -20.82 23.86 -6.02
C CYS A 14 -19.53 23.41 -5.35
N LEU A 15 -18.69 24.35 -4.96
CA LEU A 15 -17.57 24.08 -4.06
C LEU A 15 -18.10 23.97 -2.62
N ALA A 16 -17.54 23.04 -1.87
CA ALA A 16 -17.92 22.81 -0.48
C ALA A 16 -16.75 22.30 0.35
N GLU A 17 -16.84 22.44 1.65
CA GLU A 17 -15.96 21.83 2.63
C GLU A 17 -16.67 20.68 3.34
N VAL A 18 -15.96 19.59 3.58
CA VAL A 18 -16.46 18.50 4.43
C VAL A 18 -16.37 18.91 5.89
N VAL A 19 -17.49 18.91 6.61
CA VAL A 19 -17.55 19.31 8.02
C VAL A 19 -17.80 18.14 8.97
N SER A 20 -18.28 17.00 8.48
CA SER A 20 -18.43 15.77 9.25
C SER A 20 -18.42 14.53 8.37
N VAL A 21 -17.85 13.46 8.90
CA VAL A 21 -17.87 12.10 8.32
C VAL A 21 -18.65 11.11 9.21
N GLN A 22 -19.27 11.59 10.31
CA GLN A 22 -20.01 10.77 11.25
C GLN A 22 -21.48 10.66 10.81
N ASP A 23 -21.72 9.90 9.76
CA ASP A 23 -23.07 9.67 9.22
C ASP A 23 -23.96 8.92 10.23
N PRO A 24 -25.05 9.54 10.74
CA PRO A 24 -25.93 8.93 11.73
C PRO A 24 -26.66 7.68 11.22
N ASP A 25 -26.82 7.56 9.89
CA ASP A 25 -27.50 6.42 9.26
C ASP A 25 -26.51 5.34 8.80
N SER A 26 -25.18 5.54 9.01
CA SER A 26 -24.12 4.60 8.61
C SER A 26 -24.13 4.25 7.11
N LEU A 27 -24.47 5.21 6.26
CA LEU A 27 -24.53 5.08 4.80
C LEU A 27 -23.25 5.57 4.10
N SER A 28 -22.21 5.90 4.86
CA SER A 28 -20.94 6.46 4.35
C SER A 28 -21.13 7.76 3.55
N ARG A 29 -22.09 8.59 3.98
CA ARG A 29 -22.24 9.96 3.51
C ARG A 29 -21.29 10.88 4.26
N VAL A 30 -21.02 12.03 3.68
CA VAL A 30 -20.28 13.12 4.34
C VAL A 30 -21.19 14.33 4.47
N GLN A 31 -21.00 15.11 5.53
CA GLN A 31 -21.70 16.35 5.70
C GLN A 31 -20.86 17.47 5.13
N VAL A 32 -21.43 18.29 4.25
CA VAL A 32 -20.73 19.35 3.53
C VAL A 32 -21.38 20.70 3.76
N ARG A 33 -20.56 21.75 3.83
CA ARG A 33 -20.93 23.14 3.84
C ARG A 33 -20.60 23.76 2.50
N LEU A 34 -21.59 24.32 1.80
CA LEU A 34 -21.43 24.92 0.49
C LEU A 34 -20.86 26.35 0.61
N PHE A 35 -19.77 26.67 -0.07
CA PHE A 35 -19.13 27.99 0.01
C PHE A 35 -19.96 29.14 -0.56
N ASN A 36 -20.76 28.87 -1.59
CA ASN A 36 -21.60 29.91 -2.24
C ASN A 36 -22.75 30.43 -1.36
N PHE A 37 -22.96 29.81 -0.20
CA PHE A 37 -24.04 30.15 0.74
C PHE A 37 -23.48 30.58 2.11
N ASP A 38 -22.18 30.75 2.24
CA ASP A 38 -21.50 31.21 3.43
C ASP A 38 -21.87 32.68 3.71
N GLY A 39 -22.41 32.97 4.88
CA GLY A 39 -22.74 34.34 5.30
C GLY A 39 -24.12 34.86 4.89
N ILE A 40 -25.01 34.04 4.39
CA ILE A 40 -26.43 34.37 4.24
C ILE A 40 -27.15 33.85 5.49
N ASP A 41 -27.79 34.75 6.25
CA ASP A 41 -28.54 34.42 7.47
C ASP A 41 -29.45 33.18 7.26
N ASP A 42 -29.29 32.14 8.13
CA ASP A 42 -30.00 30.87 8.12
C ASP A 42 -29.68 29.88 6.97
N GLN A 43 -28.70 30.11 6.08
CA GLN A 43 -28.34 29.20 4.98
C GLN A 43 -27.06 28.40 5.19
N ASP A 44 -26.41 28.56 6.32
CA ASP A 44 -25.13 27.91 6.69
C ASP A 44 -25.29 26.45 7.16
N ALA A 45 -26.47 25.85 7.03
CA ALA A 45 -26.71 24.50 7.52
C ALA A 45 -26.00 23.46 6.64
N PRO A 46 -25.09 22.65 7.19
CA PRO A 46 -24.45 21.57 6.45
C PRO A 46 -25.44 20.51 5.99
N ILE A 47 -25.24 19.98 4.80
CA ILE A 47 -26.12 18.95 4.20
C ILE A 47 -25.40 17.61 4.09
N TRP A 48 -26.11 16.50 4.26
CA TRP A 48 -25.58 15.15 4.06
C TRP A 48 -25.56 14.79 2.58
N ALA A 49 -24.37 14.55 2.03
CA ALA A 49 -24.15 14.20 0.65
C ALA A 49 -23.61 12.77 0.52
N ARG A 50 -24.09 12.05 -0.49
CA ARG A 50 -23.48 10.78 -0.90
C ARG A 50 -22.14 11.08 -1.57
N VAL A 51 -21.19 10.14 -1.52
CA VAL A 51 -19.90 10.27 -2.23
C VAL A 51 -19.90 9.34 -3.44
N ALA A 52 -19.68 9.91 -4.62
CA ALA A 52 -19.44 9.13 -5.82
C ALA A 52 -18.04 8.53 -5.76
N VAL A 53 -17.95 7.22 -5.98
CA VAL A 53 -16.69 6.47 -6.00
C VAL A 53 -16.60 5.69 -7.32
N PRO A 54 -15.39 5.36 -7.81
CA PRO A 54 -15.20 4.67 -9.08
C PRO A 54 -15.99 3.36 -9.20
N VAL A 55 -16.10 2.62 -8.11
CA VAL A 55 -16.87 1.35 -8.05
C VAL A 55 -17.62 1.28 -6.73
N ALA A 56 -18.93 1.03 -6.78
CA ALA A 56 -19.78 0.76 -5.62
C ALA A 56 -20.71 -0.42 -5.91
N GLY A 57 -20.82 -1.36 -4.99
CA GLY A 57 -21.70 -2.53 -5.07
C GLY A 57 -21.91 -3.16 -3.71
N LYS A 58 -22.81 -4.15 -3.62
CA LYS A 58 -23.05 -4.85 -2.37
C LYS A 58 -21.76 -5.54 -1.91
N ASP A 59 -21.28 -5.17 -0.71
CA ASP A 59 -20.09 -5.72 -0.04
C ASP A 59 -18.78 -5.59 -0.86
N ARG A 60 -18.72 -4.66 -1.84
CA ARG A 60 -17.56 -4.40 -2.70
C ARG A 60 -17.51 -2.98 -3.23
N GLY A 61 -16.33 -2.48 -3.52
CA GLY A 61 -16.11 -1.15 -4.12
C GLY A 61 -14.82 -0.49 -3.70
N THR A 62 -14.66 0.77 -4.12
CA THR A 62 -13.54 1.61 -3.73
C THR A 62 -13.97 2.45 -2.54
N PHE A 63 -13.45 2.18 -1.36
CA PHE A 63 -13.77 2.94 -0.14
C PHE A 63 -12.73 4.05 0.05
N MET A 64 -12.95 5.19 -0.61
CA MET A 64 -12.14 6.40 -0.53
C MET A 64 -13.07 7.57 -0.33
N LEU A 65 -13.18 8.05 0.90
CA LEU A 65 -14.02 9.17 1.28
C LEU A 65 -13.14 10.38 1.60
N PRO A 66 -13.61 11.60 1.33
CA PRO A 66 -12.95 12.81 1.80
C PRO A 66 -13.05 12.91 3.32
N ASP A 67 -12.07 13.57 3.94
CA ASP A 67 -12.02 13.80 5.39
C ASP A 67 -12.54 15.21 5.74
N VAL A 68 -12.76 15.46 7.01
CA VAL A 68 -13.14 16.79 7.52
C VAL A 68 -12.05 17.81 7.16
N GLY A 69 -12.45 18.94 6.58
CA GLY A 69 -11.60 20.00 6.08
C GLY A 69 -11.22 19.86 4.60
N ASP A 70 -11.54 18.74 3.95
CA ASP A 70 -11.29 18.58 2.52
C ASP A 70 -12.26 19.43 1.68
N GLU A 71 -11.73 20.07 0.64
CA GLU A 71 -12.53 20.76 -0.37
C GLU A 71 -13.05 19.77 -1.39
N VAL A 72 -14.35 19.86 -1.67
CA VAL A 72 -15.05 18.93 -2.55
C VAL A 72 -15.96 19.63 -3.53
N LEU A 73 -16.19 19.00 -4.67
CA LEU A 73 -17.16 19.40 -5.67
C LEU A 73 -18.48 18.65 -5.45
N VAL A 74 -19.58 19.40 -5.27
CA VAL A 74 -20.92 18.87 -5.03
C VAL A 74 -21.82 19.14 -6.21
N SER A 75 -22.59 18.14 -6.62
CA SER A 75 -23.64 18.24 -7.63
C SER A 75 -24.98 17.75 -7.05
N PHE A 76 -26.11 18.12 -7.68
CA PHE A 76 -27.45 17.73 -7.25
C PHE A 76 -28.12 16.85 -8.32
N ILE A 77 -28.52 15.63 -7.93
CA ILE A 77 -29.17 14.69 -8.86
C ILE A 77 -30.56 15.24 -9.23
N ASN A 78 -30.83 15.34 -10.53
CA ASN A 78 -32.07 15.89 -11.08
C ASN A 78 -32.42 17.29 -10.58
N HIS A 79 -31.42 18.10 -10.23
CA HIS A 79 -31.58 19.42 -9.65
C HIS A 79 -32.41 19.43 -8.34
N ASP A 80 -32.39 18.32 -7.62
CA ASP A 80 -33.08 18.16 -6.33
C ASP A 80 -32.13 18.44 -5.17
N PRO A 81 -32.32 19.50 -4.36
CA PRO A 81 -31.45 19.84 -3.24
C PRO A 81 -31.41 18.77 -2.15
N ARG A 82 -32.35 17.84 -2.14
CA ARG A 82 -32.36 16.69 -1.21
C ARG A 82 -31.43 15.55 -1.63
N LEU A 83 -30.87 15.63 -2.84
CA LEU A 83 -30.02 14.58 -3.45
C LEU A 83 -28.63 15.10 -3.80
N PRO A 84 -27.87 15.67 -2.84
CA PRO A 84 -26.50 16.11 -3.08
C PRO A 84 -25.56 14.91 -3.22
N VAL A 85 -24.58 15.06 -4.12
CA VAL A 85 -23.53 14.07 -4.36
C VAL A 85 -22.17 14.77 -4.44
N VAL A 86 -21.23 14.38 -3.62
CA VAL A 86 -19.82 14.72 -3.80
C VAL A 86 -19.29 13.93 -4.98
N VAL A 87 -18.81 14.63 -6.00
CA VAL A 87 -18.32 14.03 -7.26
C VAL A 87 -16.77 13.95 -7.31
N GLY A 88 -16.07 14.63 -6.42
CA GLY A 88 -14.61 14.57 -6.30
C GLY A 88 -14.07 15.51 -5.24
N GLY A 89 -12.82 15.30 -4.83
CA GLY A 89 -12.02 16.21 -4.01
C GLY A 89 -11.21 17.14 -4.89
N LEU A 90 -10.82 18.28 -4.35
CA LEU A 90 -10.01 19.30 -5.02
C LEU A 90 -8.82 19.67 -4.13
N TRP A 91 -7.65 19.79 -4.73
CA TRP A 91 -6.55 20.48 -4.09
C TRP A 91 -6.69 21.98 -4.27
N ASN A 92 -6.23 22.73 -3.27
CA ASN A 92 -6.30 24.18 -3.26
C ASN A 92 -4.99 24.82 -2.73
N GLY A 93 -4.98 26.12 -2.47
CA GLY A 93 -3.79 26.81 -1.99
C GLY A 93 -3.30 26.36 -0.61
N ASP A 94 -4.19 25.84 0.24
CA ASP A 94 -3.88 25.35 1.59
C ASP A 94 -3.62 23.84 1.61
N ALA A 95 -4.28 23.08 0.73
CA ALA A 95 -4.15 21.63 0.57
C ALA A 95 -3.44 21.30 -0.75
N ALA A 96 -2.11 21.17 -0.71
CA ALA A 96 -1.29 20.83 -1.85
C ALA A 96 -1.42 19.35 -2.24
N PRO A 97 -1.25 19.00 -3.54
CA PRO A 97 -1.17 17.60 -3.96
C PRO A 97 0.02 16.90 -3.25
N PRO A 98 -0.11 15.59 -2.98
CA PRO A 98 0.92 14.84 -2.22
C PRO A 98 2.22 14.62 -3.01
N GLU A 99 2.22 14.88 -4.31
CA GLU A 99 3.38 14.73 -5.21
C GLU A 99 3.38 15.82 -6.29
N THR A 100 4.55 16.05 -6.86
CA THR A 100 4.74 16.86 -8.06
C THR A 100 4.85 15.96 -9.28
N LEU A 101 4.70 16.54 -10.49
CA LEU A 101 5.02 15.82 -11.72
C LEU A 101 6.48 15.37 -11.69
N GLY A 102 6.73 14.16 -12.16
CA GLY A 102 8.07 13.62 -12.32
C GLY A 102 8.62 13.88 -13.73
N GLY A 103 9.71 13.18 -14.08
CA GLY A 103 10.30 13.22 -15.41
C GLY A 103 10.62 14.63 -15.90
N SER A 104 10.22 14.94 -17.13
CA SER A 104 10.35 16.30 -17.73
C SER A 104 9.34 17.32 -17.19
N GLY A 105 8.29 16.87 -16.50
CA GLY A 105 7.22 17.73 -15.98
C GLY A 105 6.17 18.16 -16.99
N ASP A 106 6.20 17.62 -18.20
CA ASP A 106 5.27 17.94 -19.30
C ASP A 106 4.27 16.80 -19.59
N SER A 107 4.36 15.69 -18.83
CA SER A 107 3.47 14.54 -18.92
C SER A 107 3.17 13.95 -17.54
N ILE A 108 2.13 13.14 -17.47
CA ILE A 108 1.80 12.38 -16.26
C ILE A 108 2.47 11.01 -16.35
N ASP A 109 3.46 10.80 -15.51
CA ASP A 109 4.28 9.59 -15.45
C ASP A 109 4.19 8.85 -14.11
N ARG A 110 3.24 9.27 -13.25
CA ARG A 110 3.00 8.63 -11.96
C ARG A 110 1.55 8.65 -11.56
N TRP A 111 1.14 7.59 -10.88
CA TRP A 111 -0.17 7.42 -10.26
C TRP A 111 0.04 6.99 -8.81
N THR A 112 -0.39 7.84 -7.88
CA THR A 112 -0.06 7.68 -6.47
C THR A 112 -1.31 7.79 -5.61
N ILE A 113 -1.39 6.93 -4.61
CA ILE A 113 -2.35 7.03 -3.51
C ILE A 113 -1.55 7.24 -2.22
N VAL A 114 -1.85 8.32 -1.51
CA VAL A 114 -1.21 8.64 -0.23
C VAL A 114 -2.28 8.75 0.84
N GLY A 115 -2.15 7.95 1.89
CA GLY A 115 -3.01 8.02 3.06
C GLY A 115 -2.57 9.12 4.03
N LYS A 116 -3.47 9.55 4.89
CA LYS A 116 -3.28 10.66 5.86
C LYS A 116 -2.03 10.52 6.74
N ALA A 117 -1.64 9.31 7.10
CA ALA A 117 -0.43 9.04 7.88
C ALA A 117 0.85 8.95 7.02
N GLY A 118 0.76 9.14 5.70
CA GLY A 118 1.90 9.05 4.78
C GLY A 118 2.16 7.64 4.23
N THR A 119 1.24 6.69 4.41
CA THR A 119 1.28 5.43 3.66
C THR A 119 1.08 5.72 2.18
N ARG A 120 1.97 5.20 1.33
CA ARG A 120 2.00 5.50 -0.10
C ARG A 120 1.99 4.23 -0.94
N ILE A 121 1.20 4.22 -2.02
CA ILE A 121 1.24 3.24 -3.09
C ILE A 121 1.39 4.00 -4.40
N ALA A 122 2.33 3.61 -5.25
CA ALA A 122 2.60 4.33 -6.50
C ALA A 122 2.98 3.42 -7.65
N ILE A 123 2.59 3.85 -8.84
CA ILE A 123 3.15 3.43 -10.12
C ILE A 123 3.93 4.63 -10.65
N VAL A 124 5.17 4.43 -11.08
CA VAL A 124 6.05 5.49 -11.60
C VAL A 124 6.70 5.01 -12.88
N GLU A 125 6.59 5.77 -13.96
CA GLU A 125 7.04 5.43 -15.32
C GLU A 125 7.76 6.63 -15.97
N GLU A 126 8.71 7.23 -15.23
CA GLU A 126 9.40 8.47 -15.63
C GLU A 126 10.38 8.27 -16.80
N SER A 127 10.86 7.04 -17.00
CA SER A 127 11.86 6.71 -18.01
C SER A 127 11.63 5.32 -18.58
N ALA A 128 11.95 5.14 -19.86
CA ALA A 128 11.88 3.83 -20.49
C ALA A 128 12.83 2.83 -19.80
N GLY A 129 12.30 1.68 -19.39
CA GLY A 129 13.04 0.64 -18.68
C GLY A 129 13.27 0.91 -17.18
N GLU A 130 12.60 1.90 -16.62
CA GLU A 130 12.65 2.23 -15.18
C GLU A 130 11.26 2.25 -14.54
N ALA A 131 10.30 1.55 -15.15
CA ALA A 131 8.97 1.40 -14.58
C ALA A 131 9.06 0.80 -13.17
N LYS A 132 8.24 1.35 -12.26
CA LYS A 132 8.27 1.00 -10.85
C LYS A 132 6.87 0.92 -10.25
N ILE A 133 6.63 -0.13 -9.46
CA ILE A 133 5.52 -0.20 -8.51
C ILE A 133 6.12 -0.19 -7.11
N ALA A 134 5.69 0.74 -6.28
CA ALA A 134 6.25 0.89 -4.94
C ALA A 134 5.17 1.11 -3.88
N PHE A 135 5.40 0.59 -2.69
CA PHE A 135 4.64 0.97 -1.50
C PHE A 135 5.57 1.28 -0.34
N LYS A 136 5.12 2.17 0.53
CA LYS A 136 5.85 2.61 1.71
C LYS A 136 4.89 2.90 2.85
N THR A 137 5.25 2.48 4.07
CA THR A 137 4.56 2.89 5.28
C THR A 137 5.34 3.98 6.03
N PRO A 138 4.71 4.75 6.93
CA PRO A 138 5.38 5.78 7.72
C PRO A 138 6.58 5.26 8.51
N ASN A 139 6.52 4.03 9.00
CA ASN A 139 7.57 3.39 9.80
C ASN A 139 8.65 2.70 8.96
N GLY A 140 8.73 2.98 7.65
CA GLY A 140 9.83 2.55 6.79
C GLY A 140 9.74 1.12 6.27
N VAL A 141 8.58 0.44 6.37
CA VAL A 141 8.34 -0.78 5.59
C VAL A 141 8.16 -0.39 4.13
N THR A 142 8.92 -1.02 3.24
CA THR A 142 8.86 -0.74 1.80
C THR A 142 8.75 -2.01 0.97
N GLY A 143 8.14 -1.90 -0.18
CA GLY A 143 8.19 -2.89 -1.25
C GLY A 143 8.28 -2.19 -2.59
N GLU A 144 9.12 -2.74 -3.46
CA GLU A 144 9.37 -2.18 -4.78
C GLU A 144 9.52 -3.30 -5.81
N LEU A 145 8.85 -3.12 -6.94
CA LEU A 145 9.08 -3.84 -8.17
C LEU A 145 9.60 -2.82 -9.18
N THR A 146 10.72 -3.08 -9.84
CA THR A 146 11.28 -2.17 -10.83
C THR A 146 11.88 -2.92 -12.00
N ASP A 147 11.81 -2.34 -13.19
CA ASP A 147 12.44 -2.84 -14.40
C ASP A 147 13.93 -2.45 -14.45
N SER A 148 14.36 -1.49 -13.65
CA SER A 148 15.75 -1.02 -13.60
C SER A 148 16.73 -2.17 -13.32
N GLY A 149 17.83 -2.19 -14.06
CA GLY A 149 18.88 -3.20 -13.88
C GLY A 149 18.50 -4.63 -14.29
N GLY A 150 17.49 -4.78 -15.14
CA GLY A 150 17.03 -6.11 -15.62
C GLY A 150 15.93 -6.74 -14.77
N GLY A 151 15.29 -5.93 -13.94
CA GLY A 151 14.17 -6.33 -13.08
C GLY A 151 14.61 -6.67 -11.65
N LYS A 152 13.93 -6.05 -10.67
CA LYS A 152 14.16 -6.31 -9.25
C LYS A 152 12.86 -6.26 -8.46
N ILE A 153 12.72 -7.19 -7.52
CA ILE A 153 11.72 -7.13 -6.45
C ILE A 153 12.48 -6.96 -5.14
N GLU A 154 12.08 -6.00 -4.32
CA GLU A 154 12.69 -5.77 -3.02
C GLU A 154 11.63 -5.48 -1.95
N PHE A 155 11.72 -6.18 -0.83
CA PHE A 155 10.92 -5.92 0.37
C PHE A 155 11.84 -5.64 1.54
N LYS A 156 11.57 -4.54 2.28
CA LYS A 156 12.32 -4.16 3.49
C LYS A 156 11.38 -3.94 4.66
N ALA A 157 11.72 -4.51 5.80
CA ALA A 157 11.02 -4.27 7.06
C ALA A 157 11.94 -4.57 8.25
N ALA A 158 11.97 -3.70 9.25
CA ALA A 158 12.63 -3.93 10.55
C ALA A 158 14.08 -4.46 10.43
N GLY A 159 14.85 -3.97 9.45
CA GLY A 159 16.24 -4.40 9.23
C GLY A 159 16.39 -5.73 8.48
N ALA A 160 15.29 -6.33 8.02
CA ALA A 160 15.32 -7.46 7.09
C ALA A 160 15.08 -6.98 5.65
N THR A 161 15.73 -7.63 4.69
CA THR A 161 15.56 -7.39 3.26
C THR A 161 15.40 -8.71 2.52
N ILE A 162 14.43 -8.77 1.63
CA ILE A 162 14.26 -9.84 0.64
C ILE A 162 14.42 -9.21 -0.73
N THR A 163 15.33 -9.75 -1.52
CA THR A 163 15.59 -9.28 -2.89
C THR A 163 15.49 -10.44 -3.87
N VAL A 164 14.87 -10.19 -5.00
CA VAL A 164 14.86 -11.08 -6.18
C VAL A 164 15.34 -10.25 -7.36
N ASP A 165 16.43 -10.65 -7.99
CA ASP A 165 17.00 -9.97 -9.15
C ASP A 165 17.72 -10.96 -10.08
N SER A 166 18.45 -10.46 -11.06
CA SER A 166 19.20 -11.28 -12.03
C SER A 166 20.30 -12.15 -11.39
N SER A 167 20.73 -11.86 -10.16
CA SER A 167 21.70 -12.66 -9.42
C SER A 167 21.08 -13.78 -8.61
N GLY A 168 19.75 -13.73 -8.39
CA GLY A 168 18.97 -14.74 -7.68
C GLY A 168 18.07 -14.18 -6.59
N VAL A 169 17.87 -14.98 -5.53
CA VAL A 169 17.05 -14.62 -4.36
C VAL A 169 17.95 -14.47 -3.14
N SER A 170 17.86 -13.34 -2.48
CA SER A 170 18.59 -13.03 -1.24
C SER A 170 17.63 -12.72 -0.09
N VAL A 171 17.88 -13.31 1.07
CA VAL A 171 17.20 -12.98 2.33
C VAL A 171 18.27 -12.57 3.34
N GLN A 172 18.22 -11.32 3.78
CA GLN A 172 19.20 -10.75 4.72
C GLN A 172 18.48 -10.22 5.97
N THR A 173 19.00 -10.59 7.14
CA THR A 173 18.52 -10.05 8.42
C THR A 173 19.62 -10.14 9.46
N GLY A 174 19.73 -9.15 10.35
CA GLY A 174 20.55 -9.21 11.54
C GLY A 174 19.94 -10.02 12.69
N ALA A 175 18.70 -10.50 12.50
CA ALA A 175 17.97 -11.28 13.49
C ALA A 175 17.89 -12.77 13.08
N LYS A 176 16.77 -13.42 13.28
CA LYS A 176 16.54 -14.83 13.05
C LYS A 176 15.73 -15.07 11.78
N VAL A 177 16.15 -16.02 10.96
CA VAL A 177 15.30 -16.65 9.94
C VAL A 177 14.77 -17.98 10.51
N LYS A 178 13.44 -18.17 10.50
CA LYS A 178 12.79 -19.42 10.95
C LYS A 178 11.96 -19.99 9.80
N ILE A 179 12.19 -21.27 9.49
CA ILE A 179 11.42 -22.03 8.50
C ILE A 179 10.76 -23.18 9.24
N GLU A 180 9.45 -23.25 9.21
CA GLU A 180 8.64 -24.33 9.79
C GLU A 180 7.77 -24.93 8.70
N ALA A 181 7.97 -26.19 8.42
CA ALA A 181 7.22 -26.93 7.41
C ALA A 181 7.19 -28.41 7.75
N SER A 182 6.20 -29.15 7.24
CA SER A 182 6.17 -30.60 7.30
C SER A 182 7.33 -31.23 6.51
N GLN A 183 7.81 -30.56 5.46
CA GLN A 183 8.94 -30.97 4.64
C GLN A 183 9.64 -29.72 4.09
N VAL A 184 10.97 -29.75 4.07
CA VAL A 184 11.82 -28.78 3.36
C VAL A 184 12.71 -29.55 2.41
N GLU A 185 12.67 -29.22 1.12
CA GLU A 185 13.48 -29.82 0.08
C GLU A 185 14.40 -28.76 -0.51
N VAL A 186 15.69 -29.09 -0.62
CA VAL A 186 16.71 -28.21 -1.21
C VAL A 186 17.46 -29.00 -2.27
N THR A 187 17.29 -28.63 -3.54
CA THR A 187 18.04 -29.22 -4.68
C THR A 187 19.00 -28.17 -5.22
N ALA A 188 20.28 -28.42 -5.11
CA ALA A 188 21.32 -27.49 -5.57
C ALA A 188 22.61 -28.25 -5.94
N GLY A 189 23.42 -27.68 -6.83
CA GLY A 189 24.75 -28.19 -7.13
C GLY A 189 25.70 -28.04 -5.92
N MET A 190 25.44 -27.06 -5.04
CA MET A 190 26.19 -26.86 -3.79
C MET A 190 25.26 -26.24 -2.74
N VAL A 191 25.32 -26.75 -1.52
CA VAL A 191 24.75 -26.11 -0.34
C VAL A 191 25.88 -25.77 0.63
N LYS A 192 26.07 -24.48 0.92
CA LYS A 192 27.06 -24.01 1.90
C LYS A 192 26.34 -23.53 3.17
N VAL A 193 26.73 -24.08 4.31
CA VAL A 193 26.30 -23.62 5.62
C VAL A 193 27.52 -23.12 6.37
N ASP A 194 27.55 -21.82 6.66
CA ASP A 194 28.62 -21.16 7.40
C ASP A 194 28.05 -20.71 8.75
N ALA A 195 28.25 -21.53 9.77
CA ALA A 195 27.68 -21.34 11.10
C ALA A 195 28.65 -21.88 12.18
N ALA A 196 28.71 -21.18 13.31
CA ALA A 196 29.48 -21.66 14.48
C ALA A 196 28.96 -23.02 15.00
N MET A 197 27.68 -23.32 14.81
CA MET A 197 27.05 -24.60 15.16
C MET A 197 25.94 -24.93 14.17
N SER A 198 25.93 -26.16 13.68
CA SER A 198 24.79 -26.76 12.95
C SER A 198 24.28 -27.94 13.75
N GLN A 199 22.99 -27.96 14.07
CA GLN A 199 22.37 -29.03 14.87
C GLN A 199 21.32 -29.78 14.03
N PHE A 200 21.43 -31.10 14.01
CA PHE A 200 20.47 -32.00 13.39
C PHE A 200 19.93 -32.96 14.47
N SER A 201 18.60 -33.02 14.63
CA SER A 201 17.95 -33.84 15.65
C SER A 201 17.49 -35.21 15.15
N GLY A 202 17.84 -35.58 13.95
CA GLY A 202 17.44 -36.85 13.33
C GLY A 202 18.61 -37.55 12.68
N ILE A 203 18.35 -38.23 11.57
CA ILE A 203 19.35 -38.97 10.80
C ILE A 203 19.92 -38.03 9.71
N VAL A 204 21.22 -37.96 9.64
CA VAL A 204 21.93 -37.35 8.50
C VAL A 204 22.42 -38.46 7.59
N LYS A 205 21.96 -38.49 6.34
CA LYS A 205 22.40 -39.42 5.30
C LYS A 205 23.21 -38.64 4.27
N CYS A 206 24.45 -39.04 4.05
CA CYS A 206 25.34 -38.48 3.03
C CYS A 206 26.21 -39.61 2.43
N ASP A 207 26.69 -39.42 1.23
CA ASP A 207 27.58 -40.39 0.56
C ASP A 207 28.97 -40.33 1.14
N VAL A 208 29.51 -39.13 1.45
CA VAL A 208 30.80 -38.91 2.06
C VAL A 208 30.68 -37.86 3.16
N LEU A 209 31.23 -38.15 4.34
CA LEU A 209 31.43 -37.21 5.42
C LEU A 209 32.92 -36.92 5.57
N GLN A 210 33.36 -35.67 5.38
CA GLN A 210 34.69 -35.21 5.72
C GLN A 210 34.61 -34.37 7.00
N ALA A 211 35.22 -34.81 8.07
CA ALA A 211 35.23 -34.12 9.36
C ALA A 211 36.66 -34.14 9.95
N THR A 212 37.06 -33.06 10.63
CA THR A 212 38.30 -32.99 11.37
C THR A 212 38.29 -33.87 12.62
N THR A 213 37.14 -33.95 13.28
CA THR A 213 36.95 -34.77 14.49
C THR A 213 35.50 -35.27 14.56
N VAL A 214 35.32 -36.51 14.91
CA VAL A 214 34.00 -37.11 15.20
C VAL A 214 34.00 -37.56 16.64
N ILE A 215 33.04 -37.10 17.43
CA ILE A 215 32.78 -37.54 18.80
C ILE A 215 31.43 -38.26 18.80
N ALA A 216 31.43 -39.54 19.04
CA ALA A 216 30.25 -40.39 19.04
C ALA A 216 30.25 -41.34 20.24
N SER A 217 29.09 -41.64 20.81
CA SER A 217 28.95 -42.66 21.86
C SER A 217 29.13 -44.09 21.29
N THR A 218 28.75 -44.29 20.04
CA THR A 218 29.02 -45.52 19.28
C THR A 218 29.39 -45.14 17.84
N TYR A 219 30.42 -45.83 17.32
CA TYR A 219 30.85 -45.70 15.95
C TYR A 219 31.05 -47.06 15.31
N THR A 220 30.34 -47.39 14.26
CA THR A 220 30.51 -48.64 13.51
C THR A 220 31.13 -48.32 12.14
N PRO A 221 32.43 -48.46 11.95
CA PRO A 221 33.06 -48.26 10.64
C PRO A 221 32.67 -49.39 9.71
N GLY A 222 32.50 -49.04 8.42
CA GLY A 222 32.35 -50.03 7.34
C GLY A 222 33.60 -50.92 7.20
N ALA A 223 33.44 -52.13 6.68
CA ALA A 223 34.55 -53.04 6.45
C ALA A 223 35.59 -52.40 5.51
N GLY A 224 36.84 -52.25 5.97
CA GLY A 224 37.96 -51.75 5.21
C GLY A 224 38.56 -50.38 5.61
N ASN A 225 37.99 -49.69 6.63
CA ASN A 225 38.41 -48.32 7.02
C ASN A 225 38.88 -48.23 8.48
N ILE A 226 39.58 -49.19 9.00
CA ILE A 226 40.26 -49.08 10.29
C ILE A 226 41.76 -49.08 10.01
N TRP A 227 42.38 -47.91 10.20
CA TRP A 227 43.84 -47.73 10.28
C TRP A 227 44.22 -47.35 11.67
#